data_ad6279ad00ce1dadb483f23805b0d0bc
#
_entry.id   ad6279ad00ce1dadb483f23805b0d0bc
#
_cell.length_a   1.000
_cell.length_b   1.000
_cell.length_c   1.000
_cell.angle_alpha   90.00
_cell.angle_beta   90.00
_cell.angle_gamma   90.00
#
_symmetry.space_group_name_H-M   'P 1'
#
loop_
_entity.id
_entity.type
_entity.pdbx_description
1 polymer ?
#
loop_
_entity_poly.entity_id
_entity_poly.type
_entity_poly.pdbx_seq_one_letter_code
_entity_poly.pdbx_strand_id
1 'polypeptide(L)'
;MTFQVIFQVEGTPVPKGRPRFARRGKFVSTYSPKTTVDYESKVSDAAKLAMGSQKPLEGPIVACIYITLPIPASYSKKRLKACLSGEERPIKRSDIDNFCKAIFDGMNGIVFEDDSQVVSLHATKVYGTVGMVEIMVQEHLL
;
A
#
# COMPACT_ATOMS: atom_id res chain seq x y z
N MET A 1 24.39 10.54 -6.31
CA MET A 1 23.36 9.70 -6.96
C MET A 1 22.24 9.43 -5.98
N THR A 2 21.00 9.66 -6.38
CA THR A 2 19.84 9.43 -5.52
C THR A 2 19.47 7.96 -5.55
N PHE A 3 19.32 7.36 -4.38
CA PHE A 3 18.83 5.99 -4.28
C PHE A 3 17.32 5.96 -4.51
N GLN A 4 16.89 5.03 -5.35
CA GLN A 4 15.49 4.81 -5.65
C GLN A 4 15.20 3.32 -5.46
N VAL A 5 14.14 3.00 -4.74
CA VAL A 5 13.68 1.63 -4.62
C VAL A 5 12.35 1.48 -5.34
N ILE A 6 12.24 0.43 -6.17
CA ILE A 6 11.03 0.10 -6.90
C ILE A 6 10.73 -1.37 -6.64
N PHE A 7 9.52 -1.66 -6.24
CA PHE A 7 9.10 -3.04 -6.02
C PHE A 7 7.59 -3.21 -6.17
N GLN A 8 7.15 -4.45 -6.24
CA GLN A 8 5.75 -4.81 -6.39
C GLN A 8 5.30 -5.69 -5.23
N VAL A 9 4.02 -5.56 -4.87
CA VAL A 9 3.36 -6.47 -3.94
C VAL A 9 2.22 -7.14 -4.70
N GLU A 10 2.36 -8.43 -4.97
CA GLU A 10 1.37 -9.20 -5.70
C GLU A 10 0.17 -9.53 -4.81
N GLY A 11 -0.99 -9.67 -5.43
CA GLY A 11 -2.22 -10.02 -4.75
C GLY A 11 -3.15 -8.83 -4.55
N THR A 12 -4.35 -9.12 -4.09
CA THR A 12 -5.36 -8.09 -3.85
C THR A 12 -4.91 -7.12 -2.76
N PRO A 13 -4.83 -5.82 -3.05
CA PRO A 13 -4.49 -4.83 -2.03
C PRO A 13 -5.50 -4.85 -0.88
N VAL A 14 -4.98 -4.68 0.35
CA VAL A 14 -5.81 -4.67 1.57
C VAL A 14 -5.65 -3.31 2.24
N PRO A 15 -6.75 -2.60 2.48
CA PRO A 15 -6.67 -1.30 3.15
C PRO A 15 -6.40 -1.46 4.63
N LYS A 16 -5.93 -0.38 5.26
CA LYS A 16 -5.77 -0.35 6.72
C LYS A 16 -7.14 -0.52 7.36
N GLY A 17 -7.30 -1.60 8.12
CA GLY A 17 -8.51 -1.84 8.87
C GLY A 17 -8.57 -0.97 10.13
N ARG A 18 -9.78 -0.72 10.61
CA ARG A 18 -9.97 -0.01 11.88
C ARG A 18 -9.41 -0.85 13.01
N PRO A 19 -8.73 -0.24 13.99
CA PRO A 19 -8.28 -0.96 15.16
C PRO A 19 -9.46 -1.59 15.89
N ARG A 20 -9.27 -2.82 16.36
CA ARG A 20 -10.25 -3.52 17.19
C ARG A 20 -9.85 -3.41 18.65
N PHE A 21 -10.83 -3.48 19.52
CA PHE A 21 -10.63 -3.38 20.95
C PHE A 21 -10.84 -4.73 21.61
N ALA A 22 -9.91 -5.12 22.46
CA ALA A 22 -10.05 -6.30 23.31
C ALA A 22 -10.01 -5.85 24.78
N ARG A 23 -11.03 -6.24 25.53
CA ARG A 23 -11.10 -5.94 26.96
C ARG A 23 -10.54 -7.11 27.76
N ARG A 24 -9.51 -6.82 28.57
CA ARG A 24 -8.93 -7.79 29.49
C ARG A 24 -8.98 -7.22 30.91
N GLY A 25 -9.99 -7.59 31.66
CA GLY A 25 -10.21 -7.06 33.02
C GLY A 25 -10.46 -5.55 32.97
N LYS A 26 -9.60 -4.78 33.63
CA LYS A 26 -9.68 -3.31 33.67
C LYS A 26 -9.01 -2.63 32.49
N PHE A 27 -8.33 -3.40 31.63
CA PHE A 27 -7.56 -2.87 30.53
C PHE A 27 -8.27 -3.08 29.21
N VAL A 28 -8.16 -2.08 28.33
CA VAL A 28 -8.59 -2.16 26.94
C VAL A 28 -7.35 -2.05 26.09
N SER A 29 -7.08 -3.06 25.27
CA SER A 29 -6.01 -3.03 24.29
C SER A 29 -6.59 -2.88 22.89
N THR A 30 -5.84 -2.24 21.99
CA THR A 30 -6.20 -2.12 20.58
C THR A 30 -5.30 -3.01 19.75
N TYR A 31 -5.86 -3.58 18.68
CA TYR A 31 -5.10 -4.39 17.74
C TYR A 31 -5.64 -4.23 16.34
N SER A 32 -4.76 -4.41 15.33
CA SER A 32 -5.16 -4.36 13.93
C SER A 32 -5.80 -5.68 13.50
N PRO A 33 -6.79 -5.65 12.58
CA PRO A 33 -7.34 -6.87 12.03
C PRO A 33 -6.25 -7.75 11.39
N LYS A 34 -6.45 -9.06 11.45
CA LYS A 34 -5.48 -10.04 10.93
C LYS A 34 -5.21 -9.81 9.44
N THR A 35 -6.22 -9.50 8.65
CA THR A 35 -6.07 -9.24 7.21
C THR A 35 -5.13 -8.08 6.94
N THR A 36 -5.22 -7.01 7.74
CA THR A 36 -4.32 -5.86 7.65
C THR A 36 -2.89 -6.26 8.03
N VAL A 37 -2.73 -6.98 9.14
CA VAL A 37 -1.41 -7.44 9.61
C VAL A 37 -0.75 -8.34 8.57
N ASP A 38 -1.50 -9.28 8.00
CA ASP A 38 -0.98 -10.19 6.98
C ASP A 38 -0.52 -9.43 5.73
N TYR A 39 -1.29 -8.43 5.31
CA TYR A 39 -0.93 -7.62 4.16
C TYR A 39 0.30 -6.75 4.43
N GLU A 40 0.38 -6.14 5.59
CA GLU A 40 1.55 -5.36 6.00
C GLU A 40 2.81 -6.23 6.02
N SER A 41 2.71 -7.48 6.47
CA SER A 41 3.82 -8.45 6.42
C SER A 41 4.24 -8.74 4.99
N LYS A 42 3.29 -8.84 4.08
CA LYS A 42 3.55 -9.07 2.66
C LYS A 42 4.30 -7.89 2.03
N VAL A 43 3.90 -6.68 2.37
CA VAL A 43 4.59 -5.46 1.95
C VAL A 43 6.00 -5.42 2.53
N SER A 44 6.14 -5.74 3.83
CA SER A 44 7.44 -5.79 4.50
C SER A 44 8.40 -6.76 3.83
N ASP A 45 7.93 -7.97 3.50
CA ASP A 45 8.75 -8.97 2.84
C ASP A 45 9.24 -8.51 1.47
N ALA A 46 8.35 -7.92 0.68
CA ALA A 46 8.70 -7.37 -0.63
C ALA A 46 9.69 -6.21 -0.49
N ALA A 47 9.47 -5.35 0.49
CA ALA A 47 10.35 -4.20 0.76
C ALA A 47 11.75 -4.66 1.18
N LYS A 48 11.83 -5.65 2.08
CA LYS A 48 13.13 -6.20 2.51
C LYS A 48 13.91 -6.79 1.36
N LEU A 49 13.23 -7.51 0.48
CA LEU A 49 13.86 -8.09 -0.71
C LEU A 49 14.39 -7.00 -1.63
N ALA A 50 13.60 -5.95 -1.85
CA ALA A 50 13.99 -4.84 -2.74
C ALA A 50 15.13 -4.01 -2.15
N MET A 51 15.14 -3.79 -0.83
CA MET A 51 16.18 -3.01 -0.15
C MET A 51 17.51 -3.79 -0.04
N GLY A 52 17.45 -5.12 0.08
CA GLY A 52 18.65 -5.93 0.28
C GLY A 52 19.44 -5.47 1.49
N SER A 53 20.70 -5.06 1.28
CA SER A 53 21.57 -4.57 2.33
C SER A 53 21.46 -3.04 2.54
N GLN A 54 20.62 -2.36 1.75
CA GLN A 54 20.44 -0.92 1.85
C GLN A 54 19.76 -0.56 3.17
N LYS A 55 20.31 0.42 3.86
CA LYS A 55 19.70 0.96 5.07
C LYS A 55 18.46 1.80 4.74
N PRO A 56 17.54 1.97 5.68
CA PRO A 56 16.40 2.86 5.47
C PRO A 56 16.85 4.25 5.00
N LEU A 57 16.08 4.81 4.07
CA LEU A 57 16.34 6.15 3.52
C LEU A 57 16.13 7.20 4.61
N GLU A 58 16.98 8.21 4.63
CA GLU A 58 16.91 9.31 5.60
C GLU A 58 16.37 10.57 4.93
N GLY A 59 15.86 11.47 5.74
CA GLY A 59 15.39 12.78 5.27
C GLY A 59 14.06 12.72 4.54
N PRO A 60 13.70 13.78 3.81
CA PRO A 60 12.43 13.85 3.12
C PRO A 60 12.37 12.91 1.92
N ILE A 61 11.20 12.30 1.72
CA ILE A 61 10.98 11.23 0.75
C ILE A 61 9.82 11.57 -0.17
N VAL A 62 9.95 11.16 -1.43
CA VAL A 62 8.86 11.10 -2.41
C VAL A 62 8.43 9.64 -2.56
N ALA A 63 7.13 9.39 -2.47
CA ALA A 63 6.57 8.07 -2.69
C ALA A 63 5.53 8.11 -3.82
N CYS A 64 5.58 7.12 -4.70
CA CYS A 64 4.57 6.89 -5.73
C CYS A 64 3.99 5.49 -5.53
N ILE A 65 2.68 5.41 -5.44
CA ILE A 65 1.96 4.15 -5.19
C ILE A 65 0.88 3.97 -6.24
N TYR A 66 0.97 2.90 -7.00
CA TYR A 66 0.00 2.55 -8.03
C TYR A 66 -0.73 1.28 -7.59
N ILE A 67 -2.03 1.43 -7.31
CA ILE A 67 -2.86 0.40 -6.71
C ILE A 67 -3.80 -0.16 -7.77
N THR A 68 -3.66 -1.45 -8.09
CA THR A 68 -4.54 -2.15 -9.02
C THR A 68 -5.47 -3.05 -8.22
N LEU A 69 -6.77 -2.79 -8.31
CA LEU A 69 -7.79 -3.63 -7.69
C LEU A 69 -8.35 -4.59 -8.72
N PRO A 70 -8.57 -5.87 -8.34
CA PRO A 70 -9.14 -6.83 -9.28
C PRO A 70 -10.57 -6.45 -9.63
N ILE A 71 -10.92 -6.62 -10.90
CA ILE A 71 -12.27 -6.36 -11.38
C ILE A 71 -13.20 -7.43 -10.79
N PRO A 72 -14.34 -7.04 -10.19
CA PRO A 72 -15.28 -8.04 -9.65
C PRO A 72 -15.76 -9.02 -10.71
N ALA A 73 -15.77 -10.31 -10.37
CA ALA A 73 -16.16 -11.36 -11.29
C ALA A 73 -17.63 -11.23 -11.75
N SER A 74 -18.45 -10.52 -10.98
CA SER A 74 -19.85 -10.29 -11.29
C SER A 74 -20.10 -9.24 -12.37
N TYR A 75 -19.06 -8.51 -12.76
CA TYR A 75 -19.22 -7.45 -13.77
C TYR A 75 -19.46 -8.05 -15.15
N SER A 76 -20.35 -7.39 -15.93
CA SER A 76 -20.62 -7.76 -17.31
C SER A 76 -19.40 -7.55 -18.20
N LYS A 77 -19.42 -8.15 -19.39
CA LYS A 77 -18.34 -7.95 -20.38
C LYS A 77 -18.16 -6.48 -20.74
N LYS A 78 -19.25 -5.73 -20.82
CA LYS A 78 -19.22 -4.30 -21.10
C LYS A 78 -18.51 -3.52 -19.99
N ARG A 79 -18.84 -3.83 -18.73
CA ARG A 79 -18.17 -3.20 -17.58
C ARG A 79 -16.71 -3.60 -17.47
N LEU A 80 -16.43 -4.88 -17.77
CA LEU A 80 -15.04 -5.37 -17.78
C LEU A 80 -14.18 -4.53 -18.75
N LYS A 81 -14.69 -4.29 -19.95
CA LYS A 81 -13.98 -3.44 -20.93
C LYS A 81 -13.80 -2.02 -20.42
N ALA A 82 -14.84 -1.46 -19.81
CA ALA A 82 -14.78 -0.10 -19.25
C ALA A 82 -13.74 0.00 -18.14
N CYS A 83 -13.65 -1.01 -17.28
CA CYS A 83 -12.64 -1.08 -16.24
C CYS A 83 -11.22 -1.16 -16.84
N LEU A 84 -11.02 -2.01 -17.84
CA LEU A 84 -9.71 -2.20 -18.47
C LEU A 84 -9.25 -0.97 -19.28
N SER A 85 -10.19 -0.25 -19.88
CA SER A 85 -9.89 0.98 -20.63
C SER A 85 -9.68 2.21 -19.75
N GLY A 86 -10.03 2.12 -18.45
CA GLY A 86 -9.96 3.23 -17.54
C GLY A 86 -11.19 4.14 -17.52
N GLU A 87 -12.23 3.81 -18.29
CA GLU A 87 -13.50 4.56 -18.25
C GLU A 87 -14.19 4.38 -16.92
N GLU A 88 -14.17 3.15 -16.38
CA GLU A 88 -14.69 2.88 -15.04
C GLU A 88 -13.52 2.77 -14.06
N ARG A 89 -13.55 3.61 -13.02
CA ARG A 89 -12.54 3.65 -11.96
C ARG A 89 -13.10 3.08 -10.67
N PRO A 90 -12.27 2.55 -9.76
CA PRO A 90 -12.75 1.99 -8.50
C PRO A 90 -13.08 3.10 -7.48
N ILE A 91 -14.31 3.59 -7.55
CA ILE A 91 -14.81 4.64 -6.65
C ILE A 91 -15.55 4.09 -5.43
N LYS A 92 -15.62 2.77 -5.31
CA LYS A 92 -16.20 2.11 -4.14
C LYS A 92 -15.17 2.00 -3.03
N ARG A 93 -15.59 1.57 -1.85
CA ARG A 93 -14.66 1.28 -0.76
C ARG A 93 -13.51 0.38 -1.25
N SER A 94 -12.33 0.59 -0.85
CA SER A 94 -11.88 1.42 0.26
C SER A 94 -11.20 2.68 -0.26
N ASP A 95 -11.00 3.64 0.66
CA ASP A 95 -10.38 4.90 0.32
C ASP A 95 -8.90 4.72 0.01
N ILE A 96 -8.39 5.54 -0.90
CA ILE A 96 -7.00 5.46 -1.34
C ILE A 96 -6.00 5.69 -0.20
N ASP A 97 -6.32 6.57 0.74
CA ASP A 97 -5.46 6.84 1.89
C ASP A 97 -5.34 5.63 2.82
N ASN A 98 -6.39 4.83 2.96
CA ASN A 98 -6.35 3.61 3.76
C ASN A 98 -5.44 2.55 3.15
N PHE A 99 -5.41 2.44 1.82
CA PHE A 99 -4.44 1.56 1.14
C PHE A 99 -3.02 2.05 1.36
N CYS A 100 -2.79 3.34 1.18
CA CYS A 100 -1.47 3.93 1.38
C CYS A 100 -0.97 3.75 2.81
N LYS A 101 -1.86 3.87 3.80
CA LYS A 101 -1.48 3.69 5.22
C LYS A 101 -1.00 2.27 5.49
N ALA A 102 -1.70 1.27 4.98
CA ALA A 102 -1.28 -0.13 5.13
C ALA A 102 0.09 -0.37 4.48
N ILE A 103 0.31 0.21 3.30
CA ILE A 103 1.57 0.09 2.56
C ILE A 103 2.71 0.77 3.32
N PHE A 104 2.48 2.00 3.81
CA PHE A 104 3.47 2.72 4.60
C PHE A 104 3.83 1.96 5.89
N ASP A 105 2.82 1.43 6.59
CA ASP A 105 3.07 0.66 7.81
C ASP A 105 3.91 -0.58 7.52
N GLY A 106 3.72 -1.21 6.37
CA GLY A 106 4.56 -2.33 5.93
C GLY A 106 5.99 -1.93 5.58
N MET A 107 6.21 -0.68 5.16
CA MET A 107 7.54 -0.18 4.81
C MET A 107 8.29 0.47 5.98
N ASN A 108 7.59 0.82 7.06
CA ASN A 108 8.20 1.49 8.21
C ASN A 108 9.35 0.66 8.78
N GLY A 109 10.48 1.30 9.01
CA GLY A 109 11.69 0.65 9.53
C GLY A 109 12.48 -0.14 8.49
N ILE A 110 12.03 -0.21 7.25
CA ILE A 110 12.68 -0.97 6.17
C ILE A 110 13.12 -0.05 5.05
N VAL A 111 12.18 0.63 4.41
CA VAL A 111 12.47 1.56 3.31
C VAL A 111 12.86 2.93 3.86
N PHE A 112 12.21 3.34 4.92
CA PHE A 112 12.48 4.56 5.68
C PHE A 112 12.20 4.27 7.16
N GLU A 113 12.61 5.14 8.06
CA GLU A 113 12.37 4.93 9.48
C GLU A 113 10.89 5.08 9.82
N ASP A 114 10.25 6.12 9.27
CA ASP A 114 8.85 6.41 9.56
C ASP A 114 8.21 7.14 8.38
N ASP A 115 6.92 6.88 8.16
CA ASP A 115 6.16 7.49 7.07
C ASP A 115 5.97 9.01 7.24
N SER A 116 6.30 9.56 8.41
CA SER A 116 6.36 11.00 8.60
C SER A 116 7.41 11.67 7.71
N GLN A 117 8.37 10.91 7.19
CA GLN A 117 9.37 11.42 6.24
C GLN A 117 8.80 11.69 4.84
N VAL A 118 7.64 11.12 4.52
CA VAL A 118 7.01 11.29 3.20
C VAL A 118 6.45 12.70 3.08
N VAL A 119 7.09 13.53 2.25
CA VAL A 119 6.69 14.92 2.02
C VAL A 119 5.96 15.10 0.69
N SER A 120 6.01 14.12 -0.17
CA SER A 120 5.30 14.11 -1.45
C SER A 120 4.80 12.71 -1.75
N LEU A 121 3.51 12.59 -2.01
CA LEU A 121 2.87 11.30 -2.31
C LEU A 121 2.05 11.45 -3.58
N HIS A 122 2.30 10.57 -4.53
CA HIS A 122 1.46 10.41 -5.70
C HIS A 122 0.86 9.00 -5.67
N ALA A 123 -0.45 8.91 -5.55
CA ALA A 123 -1.14 7.63 -5.43
C ALA A 123 -2.29 7.55 -6.42
N THR A 124 -2.45 6.39 -7.04
CA THR A 124 -3.48 6.15 -8.05
C THR A 124 -4.12 4.79 -7.78
N LYS A 125 -5.43 4.72 -7.97
CA LYS A 125 -6.23 3.53 -7.78
C LYS A 125 -6.95 3.21 -9.11
N VAL A 126 -6.70 2.02 -9.65
CA VAL A 126 -7.29 1.57 -10.93
C VAL A 126 -7.83 0.15 -10.80
N TYR A 127 -8.64 -0.25 -11.76
CA TYR A 127 -9.03 -1.65 -11.93
C TYR A 127 -8.05 -2.37 -12.85
N GLY A 128 -7.85 -3.67 -12.62
CA GLY A 128 -7.09 -4.54 -13.50
C GLY A 128 -7.52 -5.99 -13.35
N THR A 129 -6.93 -6.87 -14.13
CA THR A 129 -7.27 -8.29 -14.08
C THR A 129 -6.75 -8.98 -12.82
N VAL A 130 -5.64 -8.49 -12.27
CA VAL A 130 -4.97 -9.06 -11.10
C VAL A 130 -4.68 -7.94 -10.11
N GLY A 131 -4.91 -8.20 -8.83
CA GLY A 131 -4.55 -7.27 -7.77
C GLY A 131 -3.04 -7.11 -7.67
N MET A 132 -2.58 -5.87 -7.51
CA MET A 132 -1.16 -5.54 -7.49
C MET A 132 -0.96 -4.16 -6.90
N VAL A 133 0.15 -3.96 -6.21
CA VAL A 133 0.61 -2.63 -5.85
C VAL A 133 2.02 -2.45 -6.37
N GLU A 134 2.25 -1.37 -7.08
CA GLU A 134 3.58 -0.97 -7.53
C GLU A 134 4.01 0.23 -6.71
N ILE A 135 5.22 0.19 -6.17
CA ILE A 135 5.73 1.18 -5.23
C ILE A 135 7.07 1.69 -5.72
N MET A 136 7.23 3.02 -5.74
CA MET A 136 8.50 3.67 -5.95
C MET A 136 8.73 4.64 -4.78
N VAL A 137 9.90 4.58 -4.18
CA VAL A 137 10.30 5.48 -3.10
C VAL A 137 11.69 6.00 -3.40
N GLN A 138 11.88 7.31 -3.25
CA GLN A 138 13.18 7.94 -3.44
C GLN A 138 13.34 9.13 -2.51
N GLU A 139 14.58 9.56 -2.31
CA GLU A 139 14.87 10.78 -1.58
C GLU A 139 14.29 11.99 -2.33
N HIS A 140 13.74 12.93 -1.57
CA HIS A 140 13.23 14.18 -2.14
C HIS A 140 14.42 15.09 -2.46
N LEU A 141 14.55 15.47 -3.72
CA LEU A 141 15.57 16.39 -4.17
C LEU A 141 14.98 17.81 -4.28
N LEU A 142 15.77 18.77 -3.85
CA LEU A 142 15.40 20.19 -3.98
C LEU A 142 15.60 20.68 -5.40
#